data_863fa4c7bcad6f3b7f5b77e63551f85b
#
_entry.id   863fa4c7bcad6f3b7f5b77e63551f85b
#
_cell.length_a   1.000
_cell.length_b   1.000
_cell.length_c   1.000
_cell.angle_alpha   90.00
_cell.angle_beta   90.00
_cell.angle_gamma   90.00
#
_symmetry.space_group_name_H-M   'P 1'
#
loop_
_entity.id
_entity.type
_entity.pdbx_description
1 polymer ?
#
loop_
_entity_poly.entity_id
_entity_poly.type
_entity_poly.pdbx_seq_one_letter_code
_entity_poly.pdbx_strand_id
1 'polypeptide(L)'
;LFRQQNWQVIFASAAALSPHRADLSALQIEEKQLTLNCDSFDAFVRDYQPDLVVFDRFFTEEQFAWRVERQVPKALRLLDTCDLHSLREARQQILKQRLQACHNERERQLVLQAASDTSLVYQHMCQNDVAQREIAAIYRCDLSLMISGVETALLHDAFAVPKYLLCEN
;
A
#
# COMPACT_ATOMS: atom_id res chain seq x y z
N LEU A 1 12.30 15.29 -0.51
CA LEU A 1 13.05 14.65 -1.58
C LEU A 1 12.66 15.20 -2.96
N PHE A 2 11.46 14.95 -3.49
CA PHE A 2 11.03 15.38 -4.83
C PHE A 2 11.14 16.89 -5.05
N ARG A 3 10.66 17.72 -4.12
CA ARG A 3 10.79 19.18 -4.20
C ARG A 3 12.26 19.65 -4.26
N GLN A 4 13.17 18.97 -3.59
CA GLN A 4 14.62 19.26 -3.62
C GLN A 4 15.24 18.97 -5.00
N GLN A 5 14.59 18.15 -5.80
CA GLN A 5 14.96 17.82 -7.18
C GLN A 5 14.16 18.65 -8.21
N ASN A 6 13.52 19.74 -7.76
CA ASN A 6 12.72 20.65 -8.58
C ASN A 6 11.47 20.02 -9.22
N TRP A 7 10.94 18.94 -8.63
CA TRP A 7 9.67 18.38 -9.06
C TRP A 7 8.52 19.25 -8.56
N GLN A 8 7.50 19.45 -9.38
CA GLN A 8 6.21 19.91 -8.91
C GLN A 8 5.49 18.75 -8.24
N VAL A 9 5.01 18.96 -7.01
CA VAL A 9 4.37 17.91 -6.21
C VAL A 9 2.99 18.36 -5.80
N ILE A 10 1.98 17.52 -6.05
CA ILE A 10 0.62 17.67 -5.54
C ILE A 10 0.32 16.48 -4.64
N PHE A 11 -0.23 16.76 -3.47
CA PHE A 11 -0.80 15.77 -2.57
C PHE A 11 -2.31 15.73 -2.76
N ALA A 12 -2.81 14.64 -3.36
CA ALA A 12 -4.23 14.46 -3.65
C ALA A 12 -4.85 13.44 -2.70
N SER A 13 -5.95 13.78 -2.04
CA SER A 13 -6.60 12.91 -1.06
C SER A 13 -8.11 13.03 -1.09
N ALA A 14 -8.80 11.88 -0.97
CA ALA A 14 -10.24 11.82 -0.77
C ALA A 14 -10.66 11.81 0.72
N ALA A 15 -9.68 11.74 1.63
CA ALA A 15 -9.95 11.77 3.06
C ALA A 15 -10.49 13.13 3.51
N ALA A 16 -11.34 13.14 4.54
CA ALA A 16 -11.79 14.38 5.17
C ALA A 16 -10.60 15.12 5.79
N LEU A 17 -10.66 16.44 5.73
CA LEU A 17 -9.62 17.28 6.33
C LEU A 17 -9.61 17.08 7.86
N SER A 18 -8.44 16.72 8.39
CA SER A 18 -8.22 16.56 9.84
C SER A 18 -7.55 17.79 10.43
N PRO A 19 -7.90 18.21 11.65
CA PRO A 19 -7.19 19.27 12.36
C PRO A 19 -5.74 18.91 12.71
N HIS A 20 -5.39 17.61 12.64
CA HIS A 20 -4.05 17.09 12.93
C HIS A 20 -3.23 16.82 11.66
N ARG A 21 -3.72 17.25 10.48
CA ARG A 21 -2.97 17.08 9.23
C ARG A 21 -1.69 17.89 9.23
N ALA A 22 -0.67 17.40 8.55
CA ALA A 22 0.55 18.15 8.31
C ALA A 22 0.25 19.41 7.44
N ASP A 23 0.92 20.51 7.71
CA ASP A 23 0.89 21.67 6.84
C ASP A 23 1.85 21.45 5.66
N LEU A 24 1.30 21.09 4.51
CA LEU A 24 2.07 20.84 3.29
C LEU A 24 2.44 22.14 2.56
N SER A 25 1.78 23.25 2.87
CA SER A 25 2.07 24.55 2.26
C SER A 25 3.48 25.03 2.58
N ALA A 26 3.96 24.79 3.81
CA ALA A 26 5.33 25.07 4.24
C ALA A 26 6.38 24.31 3.41
N LEU A 27 6.01 23.19 2.82
CA LEU A 27 6.85 22.38 1.91
C LEU A 27 6.64 22.72 0.44
N GLN A 28 5.83 23.75 0.14
CA GLN A 28 5.43 24.13 -1.22
C GLN A 28 4.80 22.97 -2.00
N ILE A 29 4.00 22.13 -1.31
CA ILE A 29 3.23 21.05 -1.89
C ILE A 29 1.78 21.51 -1.96
N GLU A 30 1.20 21.45 -3.15
CA GLU A 30 -0.21 21.74 -3.37
C GLU A 30 -1.07 20.60 -2.84
N GLU A 31 -2.15 20.94 -2.12
CA GLU A 31 -3.14 19.97 -1.67
C GLU A 31 -4.37 19.98 -2.58
N LYS A 32 -4.77 18.79 -3.05
CA LYS A 32 -5.97 18.60 -3.86
C LYS A 32 -6.95 17.69 -3.17
N GLN A 33 -8.11 18.24 -2.78
CA GLN A 33 -9.22 17.42 -2.29
C GLN A 33 -9.86 16.67 -3.46
N LEU A 34 -9.98 15.34 -3.32
CA LEU A 34 -10.62 14.47 -4.30
C LEU A 34 -12.03 14.08 -3.85
N THR A 35 -12.88 13.78 -4.82
CA THR A 35 -14.18 13.15 -4.58
C THR A 35 -14.15 11.75 -5.20
N LEU A 36 -14.49 10.74 -4.40
CA LEU A 36 -14.55 9.35 -4.85
C LEU A 36 -15.65 9.18 -5.90
N ASN A 37 -15.39 8.33 -6.89
CA ASN A 37 -16.33 7.99 -7.96
C ASN A 37 -16.88 9.21 -8.72
N CYS A 38 -16.05 10.25 -8.86
CA CYS A 38 -16.41 11.50 -9.53
C CYS A 38 -15.48 11.76 -10.72
N ASP A 39 -16.05 12.24 -11.82
CA ASP A 39 -15.28 12.57 -13.05
C ASP A 39 -14.36 13.78 -12.87
N SER A 40 -14.49 14.52 -11.76
CA SER A 40 -13.57 15.62 -11.43
C SER A 40 -12.12 15.15 -11.27
N PHE A 41 -11.90 13.90 -10.86
CA PHE A 41 -10.57 13.31 -10.82
C PHE A 41 -9.99 13.13 -12.23
N ASP A 42 -10.80 12.65 -13.16
CA ASP A 42 -10.36 12.46 -14.57
C ASP A 42 -9.98 13.79 -15.22
N ALA A 43 -10.78 14.84 -14.99
CA ALA A 43 -10.47 16.19 -15.45
C ALA A 43 -9.16 16.69 -14.83
N PHE A 44 -9.01 16.56 -13.51
CA PHE A 44 -7.81 16.98 -12.80
C PHE A 44 -6.54 16.30 -13.34
N VAL A 45 -6.55 14.97 -13.49
CA VAL A 45 -5.38 14.22 -13.98
C VAL A 45 -5.05 14.58 -15.42
N ARG A 46 -6.08 14.73 -16.27
CA ARG A 46 -5.91 15.13 -17.67
C ARG A 46 -5.34 16.55 -17.82
N ASP A 47 -5.80 17.49 -16.99
CA ASP A 47 -5.35 18.87 -17.05
C ASP A 47 -3.97 19.06 -16.45
N TYR A 48 -3.65 18.31 -15.38
CA TYR A 48 -2.36 18.37 -14.70
C TYR A 48 -1.24 17.63 -15.45
N GLN A 49 -1.55 16.55 -16.18
CA GLN A 49 -0.59 15.73 -16.95
C GLN A 49 0.60 15.25 -16.09
N PRO A 50 0.40 14.50 -15.02
CA PRO A 50 1.50 14.03 -14.18
C PRO A 50 2.43 13.09 -14.96
N ASP A 51 3.75 13.22 -14.74
CA ASP A 51 4.74 12.27 -15.23
C ASP A 51 4.80 11.01 -14.34
N LEU A 52 4.48 11.17 -13.07
CA LEU A 52 4.54 10.12 -12.06
C LEU A 52 3.35 10.24 -11.10
N VAL A 53 2.71 9.12 -10.80
CA VAL A 53 1.66 9.02 -9.78
C VAL A 53 2.06 7.96 -8.76
N VAL A 54 2.06 8.32 -7.48
CA VAL A 54 2.32 7.41 -6.36
C VAL A 54 1.02 7.13 -5.64
N PHE A 55 0.64 5.87 -5.54
CA PHE A 55 -0.55 5.42 -4.80
C PHE A 55 -0.14 4.97 -3.40
N ASP A 56 -0.69 5.62 -2.37
CA ASP A 56 -0.55 5.19 -0.97
C ASP A 56 -1.44 3.98 -0.74
N ARG A 57 -0.85 2.79 -0.76
CA ARG A 57 -1.45 1.47 -0.55
C ARG A 57 -2.38 1.01 -1.68
N PHE A 58 -2.61 -0.30 -1.73
CA PHE A 58 -3.37 -0.97 -2.80
C PHE A 58 -4.80 -0.45 -2.98
N PHE A 59 -5.49 -0.08 -1.91
CA PHE A 59 -6.88 0.40 -2.02
C PHE A 59 -6.97 1.79 -2.68
N THR A 60 -5.95 2.63 -2.58
CA THR A 60 -5.86 3.89 -3.32
C THR A 60 -5.57 3.62 -4.79
N GLU A 61 -4.68 2.67 -5.06
CA GLU A 61 -4.42 2.19 -6.42
C GLU A 61 -5.71 1.68 -7.09
N GLU A 62 -6.47 0.80 -6.43
CA GLU A 62 -7.74 0.27 -6.94
C GLU A 62 -8.76 1.36 -7.29
N GLN A 63 -8.79 2.43 -6.52
CA GLN A 63 -9.73 3.53 -6.76
C GLN A 63 -9.34 4.41 -7.93
N PHE A 64 -8.05 4.65 -8.15
CA PHE A 64 -7.60 5.71 -9.03
C PHE A 64 -6.69 5.25 -10.18
N ALA A 65 -5.95 4.13 -10.09
CA ALA A 65 -4.93 3.80 -11.08
C ALA A 65 -5.49 3.56 -12.48
N TRP A 66 -6.63 2.88 -12.61
CA TRP A 66 -7.28 2.66 -13.89
C TRP A 66 -7.75 3.97 -14.57
N ARG A 67 -8.07 5.00 -13.75
CA ARG A 67 -8.43 6.34 -14.25
C ARG A 67 -7.19 7.09 -14.73
N VAL A 68 -6.09 6.99 -13.99
CA VAL A 68 -4.78 7.53 -14.41
C VAL A 68 -4.36 6.89 -15.73
N GLU A 69 -4.39 5.56 -15.83
CA GLU A 69 -4.05 4.84 -17.06
C GLU A 69 -4.89 5.29 -18.26
N ARG A 70 -6.19 5.51 -18.04
CA ARG A 70 -7.12 5.96 -19.08
C ARG A 70 -6.86 7.39 -19.53
N GLN A 71 -6.54 8.32 -18.61
CA GLN A 71 -6.42 9.75 -18.92
C GLN A 71 -5.00 10.15 -19.32
N VAL A 72 -3.97 9.53 -18.72
CA VAL A 72 -2.54 9.83 -18.92
C VAL A 72 -1.72 8.54 -19.00
N PRO A 73 -1.88 7.76 -20.07
CA PRO A 73 -1.30 6.41 -20.17
C PRO A 73 0.23 6.37 -20.15
N LYS A 74 0.88 7.52 -20.27
CA LYS A 74 2.35 7.64 -20.20
C LYS A 74 2.88 7.93 -18.81
N ALA A 75 2.01 8.26 -17.84
CA ALA A 75 2.42 8.51 -16.48
C ALA A 75 2.91 7.20 -15.83
N LEU A 76 4.05 7.26 -15.16
CA LEU A 76 4.53 6.15 -14.35
C LEU A 76 3.62 5.98 -13.12
N ARG A 77 3.25 4.74 -12.81
CA ARG A 77 2.41 4.38 -11.67
C ARG A 77 3.24 3.63 -10.65
N LEU A 78 3.43 4.23 -9.50
CA LEU A 78 4.13 3.62 -8.37
C LEU A 78 3.13 3.28 -7.28
N LEU A 79 3.30 2.09 -6.70
CA LEU A 79 2.58 1.69 -5.50
C LEU A 79 3.52 1.82 -4.29
N ASP A 80 3.18 2.67 -3.33
CA ASP A 80 3.79 2.61 -2.01
C ASP A 80 2.95 1.67 -1.15
N THR A 81 3.48 0.49 -0.86
CA THR A 81 2.75 -0.52 -0.08
C THR A 81 2.61 -0.12 1.38
N CYS A 82 3.49 0.72 1.90
CA CYS A 82 3.67 1.05 3.32
C CYS A 82 3.99 -0.19 4.17
N ASP A 83 3.22 -1.24 4.03
CA ASP A 83 3.40 -2.61 4.54
C ASP A 83 2.44 -3.55 3.79
N LEU A 84 2.69 -4.83 3.82
CA LEU A 84 1.74 -5.81 3.30
C LEU A 84 0.58 -6.00 4.29
N HIS A 85 -0.57 -5.45 3.96
CA HIS A 85 -1.78 -5.54 4.77
C HIS A 85 -2.22 -6.99 5.02
N SER A 86 -2.15 -7.83 3.99
CA SER A 86 -2.46 -9.25 4.09
C SER A 86 -1.53 -9.99 5.05
N LEU A 87 -0.24 -9.65 5.07
CA LEU A 87 0.74 -10.19 6.01
C LEU A 87 0.41 -9.76 7.45
N ARG A 88 0.10 -8.49 7.64
CA ARG A 88 -0.31 -7.95 8.94
C ARG A 88 -1.59 -8.61 9.43
N GLU A 89 -2.60 -8.74 8.59
CA GLU A 89 -3.87 -9.39 8.94
C GLU A 89 -3.69 -10.88 9.29
N ALA A 90 -2.91 -11.61 8.49
CA ALA A 90 -2.61 -13.02 8.77
C ALA A 90 -1.95 -13.18 10.15
N ARG A 91 -0.95 -12.36 10.44
CA ARG A 91 -0.28 -12.35 11.75
C ARG A 91 -1.25 -12.02 12.90
N GLN A 92 -2.11 -11.04 12.73
CA GLN A 92 -3.11 -10.66 13.71
C GLN A 92 -4.14 -11.77 13.97
N GLN A 93 -4.62 -12.43 12.93
CA GLN A 93 -5.57 -13.53 13.03
C GLN A 93 -4.96 -14.72 13.77
N ILE A 94 -3.74 -15.12 13.41
CA ILE A 94 -3.03 -16.21 14.08
C ILE A 94 -2.80 -15.88 15.55
N LEU A 95 -2.34 -14.67 15.85
CA LEU A 95 -2.12 -14.23 17.22
C LEU A 95 -3.43 -14.25 18.02
N LYS A 96 -4.51 -13.74 17.44
CA LYS A 96 -5.84 -13.74 18.07
C LYS A 96 -6.33 -15.15 18.38
N GLN A 97 -6.20 -16.09 17.44
CA GLN A 97 -6.58 -17.48 17.62
C GLN A 97 -5.75 -18.14 18.74
N ARG A 98 -4.43 -17.95 18.74
CA ARG A 98 -3.54 -18.48 19.78
C ARG A 98 -3.86 -17.92 21.17
N LEU A 99 -4.13 -16.61 21.27
CA LEU A 99 -4.50 -15.98 22.54
C LEU A 99 -5.87 -16.44 23.06
N GLN A 100 -6.82 -16.73 22.18
CA GLN A 100 -8.13 -17.27 22.54
C GLN A 100 -8.04 -18.71 23.08
N ALA A 101 -7.05 -19.48 22.66
CA ALA A 101 -6.80 -20.84 23.14
C ALA A 101 -6.06 -20.89 24.50
N CYS A 102 -5.54 -19.76 25.00
CA CYS A 102 -4.82 -19.70 26.26
C CYS A 102 -5.79 -19.74 27.47
N HIS A 103 -5.48 -20.54 28.45
CA HIS A 103 -6.27 -20.70 29.67
C HIS A 103 -5.75 -19.89 30.88
N ASN A 104 -4.51 -19.40 30.81
CA ASN A 104 -3.87 -18.63 31.87
C ASN A 104 -2.90 -17.57 31.32
N GLU A 105 -2.49 -16.65 32.20
CA GLU A 105 -1.60 -15.53 31.83
C GLU A 105 -0.20 -15.97 31.40
N ARG A 106 0.31 -17.08 31.99
CA ARG A 106 1.62 -17.62 31.59
C ARG A 106 1.62 -18.11 30.12
N GLU A 107 0.57 -18.79 29.71
CA GLU A 107 0.41 -19.23 28.32
C GLU A 107 0.32 -18.02 27.36
N ARG A 108 -0.43 -16.99 27.76
CA ARG A 108 -0.51 -15.73 26.99
C ARG A 108 0.84 -15.08 26.77
N GLN A 109 1.64 -14.98 27.84
CA GLN A 109 3.00 -14.42 27.76
C GLN A 109 3.90 -15.23 26.81
N LEU A 110 3.82 -16.56 26.83
CA LEU A 110 4.55 -17.41 25.90
C LEU A 110 4.12 -17.22 24.46
N VAL A 111 2.82 -17.07 24.20
CA VAL A 111 2.30 -16.81 22.85
C VAL A 111 2.78 -15.46 22.32
N LEU A 112 2.80 -14.42 23.16
CA LEU A 112 3.27 -13.08 22.77
C LEU A 112 4.77 -13.03 22.47
N GLN A 113 5.55 -13.92 23.12
CA GLN A 113 7.00 -14.02 22.92
C GLN A 113 7.39 -14.95 21.76
N ALA A 114 6.48 -15.83 21.33
CA ALA A 114 6.76 -16.79 20.27
C ALA A 114 6.82 -16.10 18.91
N ALA A 115 7.84 -16.42 18.11
CA ALA A 115 7.90 -16.01 16.72
C ALA A 115 6.73 -16.59 15.93
N SER A 116 6.23 -15.84 14.96
CA SER A 116 5.19 -16.32 14.05
C SER A 116 5.75 -17.43 13.16
N ASP A 117 5.00 -18.52 13.05
CA ASP A 117 5.31 -19.58 12.08
C ASP A 117 5.05 -19.05 10.67
N THR A 118 6.11 -18.91 9.89
CA THR A 118 6.08 -18.35 8.54
C THR A 118 5.17 -19.17 7.59
N SER A 119 5.18 -20.50 7.71
CA SER A 119 4.35 -21.37 6.90
C SER A 119 2.86 -21.18 7.17
N LEU A 120 2.48 -21.02 8.45
CA LEU A 120 1.11 -20.76 8.84
C LEU A 120 0.64 -19.37 8.40
N VAL A 121 1.51 -18.35 8.55
CA VAL A 121 1.24 -17.00 8.05
C VAL A 121 0.95 -17.01 6.55
N TYR A 122 1.72 -17.74 5.81
CA TYR A 122 1.57 -17.96 4.37
C TYR A 122 0.21 -18.56 4.00
N GLN A 123 -0.16 -19.64 4.66
CA GLN A 123 -1.45 -20.29 4.42
C GLN A 123 -2.62 -19.34 4.66
N HIS A 124 -2.55 -18.53 5.71
CA HIS A 124 -3.56 -17.51 5.99
C HIS A 124 -3.60 -16.41 4.93
N MET A 125 -2.45 -15.95 4.44
CA MET A 125 -2.39 -14.96 3.35
C MET A 125 -3.02 -15.50 2.07
N CYS A 126 -2.70 -16.74 1.67
CA CYS A 126 -3.25 -17.35 0.45
C CYS A 126 -4.78 -17.50 0.46
N GLN A 127 -5.39 -17.54 1.64
CA GLN A 127 -6.85 -17.65 1.83
C GLN A 127 -7.53 -16.29 1.93
N ASN A 128 -6.79 -15.19 1.93
CA ASN A 128 -7.30 -13.86 2.15
C ASN A 128 -7.43 -13.07 0.84
N ASP A 129 -8.62 -12.54 0.58
CA ASP A 129 -8.89 -11.68 -0.58
C ASP A 129 -7.98 -10.44 -0.63
N VAL A 130 -7.54 -9.94 0.54
CA VAL A 130 -6.62 -8.80 0.63
C VAL A 130 -5.29 -9.11 -0.04
N ALA A 131 -4.75 -10.32 0.12
CA ALA A 131 -3.50 -10.70 -0.54
C ALA A 131 -3.63 -10.69 -2.08
N GLN A 132 -4.76 -11.19 -2.60
CA GLN A 132 -5.02 -11.18 -4.04
C GLN A 132 -5.12 -9.75 -4.58
N ARG A 133 -5.77 -8.86 -3.84
CA ARG A 133 -5.92 -7.45 -4.21
C ARG A 133 -4.59 -6.69 -4.17
N GLU A 134 -3.77 -6.90 -3.13
CA GLU A 134 -2.42 -6.32 -3.03
C GLU A 134 -1.52 -6.78 -4.19
N ILE A 135 -1.50 -8.07 -4.47
CA ILE A 135 -0.72 -8.63 -5.57
C ILE A 135 -1.21 -8.08 -6.91
N ALA A 136 -2.52 -7.99 -7.11
CA ALA A 136 -3.09 -7.42 -8.32
C ALA A 136 -2.70 -5.93 -8.48
N ALA A 137 -2.67 -5.16 -7.40
CA ALA A 137 -2.22 -3.76 -7.43
C ALA A 137 -0.73 -3.64 -7.82
N ILE A 138 0.13 -4.53 -7.29
CA ILE A 138 1.54 -4.61 -7.68
C ILE A 138 1.69 -4.84 -9.19
N TYR A 139 0.91 -5.77 -9.76
CA TYR A 139 0.98 -6.07 -11.20
C TYR A 139 0.40 -4.96 -12.10
N ARG A 140 -0.46 -4.08 -11.57
CA ARG A 140 -1.02 -2.94 -12.32
C ARG A 140 -0.12 -1.70 -12.28
N CYS A 141 0.86 -1.66 -11.38
CA CYS A 141 1.84 -0.57 -11.28
C CYS A 141 3.15 -0.91 -11.98
N ASP A 142 3.90 0.11 -12.38
CA ASP A 142 5.20 -0.04 -13.03
C ASP A 142 6.29 -0.42 -12.02
N LEU A 143 6.12 0.00 -10.75
CA LEU A 143 7.01 -0.33 -9.65
C LEU A 143 6.27 -0.24 -8.32
N SER A 144 6.63 -1.11 -7.35
CA SER A 144 6.12 -1.09 -5.98
C SER A 144 7.26 -0.86 -4.99
N LEU A 145 7.07 0.12 -4.09
CA LEU A 145 7.99 0.42 -3.01
C LEU A 145 7.68 -0.47 -1.81
N MET A 146 8.68 -1.23 -1.39
CA MET A 146 8.59 -2.19 -0.30
C MET A 146 9.38 -1.71 0.91
N ILE A 147 8.88 -1.91 2.13
CA ILE A 147 9.57 -1.47 3.34
C ILE A 147 10.64 -2.45 3.83
N SER A 148 10.64 -3.68 3.32
CA SER A 148 11.61 -4.68 3.79
C SER A 148 11.89 -5.78 2.77
N GLY A 149 13.14 -6.25 2.75
CA GLY A 149 13.54 -7.41 1.97
C GLY A 149 12.82 -8.71 2.37
N VAL A 150 12.29 -8.79 3.58
CA VAL A 150 11.46 -9.92 4.03
C VAL A 150 10.15 -9.96 3.25
N GLU A 151 9.48 -8.81 3.07
CA GLU A 151 8.24 -8.73 2.29
C GLU A 151 8.50 -8.95 0.79
N THR A 152 9.62 -8.42 0.28
CA THR A 152 10.06 -8.65 -1.10
C THR A 152 10.30 -10.14 -1.36
N ALA A 153 11.04 -10.81 -0.47
CA ALA A 153 11.27 -12.25 -0.56
C ALA A 153 9.97 -13.05 -0.48
N LEU A 154 9.09 -12.67 0.45
CA LEU A 154 7.78 -13.27 0.61
C LEU A 154 6.95 -13.23 -0.67
N LEU A 155 6.81 -12.07 -1.28
CA LEU A 155 6.06 -11.90 -2.53
C LEU A 155 6.68 -12.69 -3.68
N HIS A 156 8.01 -12.70 -3.77
CA HIS A 156 8.71 -13.44 -4.81
C HIS A 156 8.58 -14.97 -4.64
N ASP A 157 8.87 -15.46 -3.45
CA ASP A 157 9.00 -16.90 -3.20
C ASP A 157 7.65 -17.61 -3.13
N ALA A 158 6.63 -16.90 -2.61
CA ALA A 158 5.31 -17.49 -2.41
C ALA A 158 4.30 -17.18 -3.49
N PHE A 159 4.36 -16.01 -4.03
CA PHE A 159 3.36 -15.55 -4.99
C PHE A 159 3.96 -15.34 -6.39
N ALA A 160 5.23 -15.70 -6.57
CA ALA A 160 5.95 -15.57 -7.83
C ALA A 160 5.92 -14.14 -8.43
N VAL A 161 5.83 -13.12 -7.57
CA VAL A 161 5.89 -11.72 -8.02
C VAL A 161 7.30 -11.44 -8.56
N PRO A 162 7.44 -10.93 -9.78
CA PRO A 162 8.75 -10.64 -10.36
C PRO A 162 9.50 -9.56 -9.58
N LYS A 163 10.78 -9.80 -9.29
CA LYS A 163 11.63 -8.87 -8.52
C LYS A 163 11.75 -7.48 -9.17
N TYR A 164 11.65 -7.39 -10.49
CA TYR A 164 11.73 -6.11 -11.19
C TYR A 164 10.54 -5.17 -10.91
N LEU A 165 9.44 -5.70 -10.38
CA LEU A 165 8.29 -4.90 -9.92
C LEU A 165 8.45 -4.39 -8.48
N LEU A 166 9.47 -4.85 -7.74
CA LEU A 166 9.63 -4.59 -6.31
C LEU A 166 10.93 -3.81 -6.08
N CYS A 167 10.82 -2.69 -5.36
CA CYS A 167 11.95 -1.87 -4.96
C CYS A 167 11.95 -1.72 -3.44
N GLU A 168 13.03 -2.14 -2.78
CA GLU A 168 13.21 -1.92 -1.35
C GLU A 168 13.57 -0.45 -1.10
N ASN A 169 12.91 0.13 -0.10
CA ASN A 169 13.10 1.52 0.29
C ASN A 169 14.24 1.66 1.31
#